data_bae0ebfb175140ae07ab11ba405fe2a0
#
_entry.id   bae0ebfb175140ae07ab11ba405fe2a0
#
_cell.length_a   1.000
_cell.length_b   1.000
_cell.length_c   1.000
_cell.angle_alpha   90.00
_cell.angle_beta   90.00
_cell.angle_gamma   90.00
#
_symmetry.space_group_name_H-M   'P 1'
#
loop_
_entity.id
_entity.type
_entity.pdbx_description
1 polymer ?
#
loop_
_entity_poly.entity_id
_entity_poly.type
_entity_poly.pdbx_seq_one_letter_code
_entity_poly.pdbx_strand_id
1 'polypeptide(L)'
;MRKYLLIHILVISFALLSAPVILAEEEPAITLRSSYSDLSLLSVQSMHNISIRKKDEWGFYGHSTIIHRYEKRSINGDGVVIDHATGLMWHPSGSSDYMRWNNTNNWIRSLNYKGYAGYKDWRLPTLDEAVSLLESSRKNGGPYIDPVFDGEQWGIWTGDIHGSRGVWSVYFSLGNVRWNVKNRYIRPVRSLK
;
A
#
# COMPACT_ATOMS: atom_id res chain seq x y z
N MET A 1 22.68 -70.38 46.04
CA MET A 1 23.13 -68.97 45.90
C MET A 1 22.69 -68.46 44.50
N ARG A 2 21.62 -67.66 44.42
CA ARG A 2 21.15 -67.02 43.19
C ARG A 2 21.77 -65.63 43.08
N LYS A 3 22.54 -65.39 42.03
CA LYS A 3 23.09 -64.06 41.70
C LYS A 3 22.03 -63.28 40.89
N TYR A 4 21.55 -62.16 41.43
CA TYR A 4 20.72 -61.23 40.68
C TYR A 4 21.62 -60.28 39.91
N LEU A 5 21.42 -60.25 38.57
CA LEU A 5 22.10 -59.34 37.63
C LEU A 5 21.26 -58.09 37.56
N LEU A 6 21.72 -56.95 38.07
CA LEU A 6 21.09 -55.62 37.94
C LEU A 6 21.44 -55.05 36.56
N ILE A 7 20.42 -54.97 35.70
CA ILE A 7 20.54 -54.27 34.41
C ILE A 7 20.21 -52.81 34.65
N HIS A 8 21.21 -51.92 34.52
CA HIS A 8 20.97 -50.48 34.50
C HIS A 8 20.55 -50.06 33.11
N ILE A 9 19.26 -49.60 32.99
CA ILE A 9 18.76 -49.01 31.75
C ILE A 9 19.17 -47.53 31.78
N LEU A 10 20.06 -47.12 30.89
CA LEU A 10 20.44 -45.73 30.66
C LEU A 10 19.36 -45.09 29.77
N VAL A 11 18.50 -44.26 30.35
CA VAL A 11 17.54 -43.44 29.58
C VAL A 11 18.27 -42.20 29.04
N ILE A 12 18.59 -42.21 27.76
CA ILE A 12 19.13 -41.07 27.06
C ILE A 12 17.96 -40.17 26.66
N SER A 13 17.76 -39.06 27.35
CA SER A 13 16.75 -38.05 27.01
C SER A 13 17.29 -37.19 25.86
N PHE A 14 16.76 -37.37 24.66
CA PHE A 14 17.03 -36.49 23.52
C PHE A 14 16.16 -35.23 23.67
N ALA A 15 16.74 -34.14 24.13
CA ALA A 15 16.11 -32.82 24.06
C ALA A 15 16.16 -32.31 22.62
N LEU A 16 15.03 -32.38 21.89
CA LEU A 16 14.86 -31.70 20.63
C LEU A 16 14.88 -30.18 20.85
N LEU A 17 16.04 -29.56 20.64
CA LEU A 17 16.11 -28.10 20.51
C LEU A 17 15.46 -27.71 19.18
N SER A 18 14.19 -27.27 19.25
CA SER A 18 13.55 -26.60 18.13
C SER A 18 14.21 -25.22 17.97
N ALA A 19 15.06 -25.05 16.96
CA ALA A 19 15.55 -23.76 16.57
C ALA A 19 14.34 -22.90 16.16
N PRO A 20 14.28 -21.61 16.55
CA PRO A 20 13.21 -20.73 16.07
C PRO A 20 13.34 -20.61 14.54
N VAL A 21 12.28 -20.95 13.82
CA VAL A 21 12.18 -20.65 12.38
C VAL A 21 12.06 -19.14 12.27
N ILE A 22 13.17 -18.47 12.01
CA ILE A 22 13.16 -17.06 11.60
C ILE A 22 12.56 -17.08 10.18
N LEU A 23 11.27 -16.76 10.06
CA LEU A 23 10.69 -16.46 8.76
C LEU A 23 11.41 -15.22 8.26
N ALA A 24 12.28 -15.40 7.27
CA ALA A 24 12.87 -14.28 6.56
C ALA A 24 11.71 -13.49 5.95
N GLU A 25 11.60 -12.20 6.28
CA GLU A 25 10.64 -11.30 5.65
C GLU A 25 11.03 -11.26 4.16
N GLU A 26 10.15 -11.74 3.28
CA GLU A 26 10.42 -11.75 1.85
C GLU A 26 10.59 -10.30 1.37
N GLU A 27 11.70 -10.00 0.73
CA GLU A 27 11.94 -8.71 0.07
C GLU A 27 10.84 -8.46 -0.97
N PRO A 28 10.34 -7.20 -1.08
CA PRO A 28 9.30 -6.89 -2.05
C PRO A 28 9.81 -7.16 -3.48
N ALA A 29 8.98 -7.84 -4.26
CA ALA A 29 9.32 -8.20 -5.64
C ALA A 29 9.35 -6.98 -6.58
N ILE A 30 8.67 -5.88 -6.22
CA ILE A 30 8.51 -4.67 -7.01
C ILE A 30 8.80 -3.45 -6.15
N THR A 31 9.77 -2.64 -6.59
CA THR A 31 10.07 -1.35 -5.96
C THR A 31 9.39 -0.24 -6.75
N LEU A 32 8.53 0.52 -6.08
CA LEU A 32 7.91 1.73 -6.62
C LEU A 32 8.68 2.97 -6.15
N ARG A 33 8.61 4.04 -6.95
CA ARG A 33 9.18 5.34 -6.57
C ARG A 33 8.48 5.86 -5.32
N SER A 34 9.25 6.28 -4.32
CA SER A 34 8.73 6.76 -3.02
C SER A 34 8.95 8.26 -2.78
N SER A 35 9.69 8.95 -3.66
CA SER A 35 9.92 10.40 -3.61
C SER A 35 9.00 11.15 -4.57
N TYR A 36 8.45 12.29 -4.14
CA TYR A 36 7.59 13.13 -5.00
C TYR A 36 8.37 13.79 -6.12
N SER A 37 7.67 14.06 -7.24
CA SER A 37 8.24 14.68 -8.43
C SER A 37 7.24 15.61 -9.12
N ASP A 38 7.76 16.51 -9.93
CA ASP A 38 6.99 17.20 -10.95
C ASP A 38 6.97 16.34 -12.21
N LEU A 39 5.79 15.79 -12.52
CA LEU A 39 5.62 14.82 -13.61
C LEU A 39 4.89 15.44 -14.80
N SER A 40 5.54 15.41 -15.96
CA SER A 40 4.90 15.79 -17.22
C SER A 40 3.80 14.79 -17.61
N LEU A 41 2.84 15.23 -18.44
CA LEU A 41 1.82 14.34 -19.00
C LEU A 41 2.44 13.16 -19.77
N LEU A 42 3.52 13.42 -20.52
CA LEU A 42 4.20 12.37 -21.29
C LEU A 42 4.84 11.33 -20.36
N SER A 43 5.49 11.75 -19.27
CA SER A 43 6.06 10.85 -18.28
C SER A 43 4.98 9.95 -17.67
N VAL A 44 3.84 10.54 -17.31
CA VAL A 44 2.72 9.79 -16.73
C VAL A 44 2.09 8.83 -17.73
N GLN A 45 1.98 9.20 -19.00
CA GLN A 45 1.46 8.33 -20.07
C GLN A 45 2.47 7.28 -20.58
N SER A 46 3.65 7.20 -19.97
CA SER A 46 4.69 6.18 -20.24
C SER A 46 5.15 5.45 -18.97
N MET A 47 4.37 5.50 -17.88
CA MET A 47 4.66 4.79 -16.64
C MET A 47 4.78 3.28 -16.86
N HIS A 48 5.73 2.67 -16.15
CA HIS A 48 5.88 1.21 -16.11
C HIS A 48 4.81 0.55 -15.22
N ASN A 49 4.62 -0.73 -15.39
CA ASN A 49 3.64 -1.55 -14.65
C ASN A 49 2.18 -1.08 -14.78
N ILE A 50 1.86 -0.36 -15.86
CA ILE A 50 0.53 0.16 -16.15
C ILE A 50 0.10 -0.26 -17.55
N SER A 51 -1.10 -0.82 -17.66
CA SER A 51 -1.80 -1.05 -18.93
C SER A 51 -2.70 0.15 -19.23
N ILE A 52 -2.31 0.98 -20.19
CA ILE A 52 -3.06 2.17 -20.59
C ILE A 52 -4.05 1.80 -21.67
N ARG A 53 -5.36 1.98 -21.38
CA ARG A 53 -6.46 1.73 -22.31
C ARG A 53 -6.75 2.94 -23.21
N LYS A 54 -6.63 4.16 -22.67
CA LYS A 54 -6.89 5.41 -23.38
C LYS A 54 -6.08 6.56 -22.76
N LYS A 55 -5.40 7.34 -23.61
CA LYS A 55 -4.74 8.59 -23.24
C LYS A 55 -5.64 9.79 -23.54
N ASP A 56 -5.55 10.83 -22.72
CA ASP A 56 -6.17 12.13 -22.99
C ASP A 56 -5.27 13.30 -22.49
N GLU A 57 -5.70 14.54 -22.70
CA GLU A 57 -4.94 15.75 -22.32
C GLU A 57 -4.80 15.97 -20.82
N TRP A 58 -5.53 15.19 -19.99
CA TRP A 58 -5.52 15.29 -18.53
C TRP A 58 -4.79 14.14 -17.85
N GLY A 59 -4.47 13.06 -18.60
CA GLY A 59 -3.86 11.86 -18.06
C GLY A 59 -4.14 10.61 -18.91
N PHE A 60 -4.68 9.58 -18.27
CA PHE A 60 -5.05 8.34 -18.96
C PHE A 60 -6.12 7.53 -18.20
N TYR A 61 -6.77 6.61 -18.90
CA TYR A 61 -7.54 5.49 -18.36
C TYR A 61 -6.71 4.22 -18.44
N GLY A 62 -6.64 3.46 -17.36
CA GLY A 62 -5.81 2.25 -17.32
C GLY A 62 -5.88 1.55 -15.97
N HIS A 63 -5.01 0.58 -15.79
CA HIS A 63 -4.92 -0.20 -14.57
C HIS A 63 -3.48 -0.67 -14.34
N SER A 64 -3.19 -1.07 -13.11
CA SER A 64 -1.92 -1.69 -12.73
C SER A 64 -1.77 -3.08 -13.36
N THR A 65 -0.56 -3.45 -13.73
CA THR A 65 -0.20 -4.82 -14.11
C THR A 65 0.50 -5.57 -12.97
N ILE A 66 0.64 -4.94 -11.81
CA ILE A 66 1.22 -5.56 -10.62
C ILE A 66 0.23 -6.56 -10.02
N ILE A 67 0.72 -7.75 -9.72
CA ILE A 67 -0.03 -8.75 -8.96
C ILE A 67 0.27 -8.51 -7.49
N HIS A 68 -0.69 -7.91 -6.79
CA HIS A 68 -0.55 -7.59 -5.38
C HIS A 68 -0.76 -8.81 -4.47
N ARG A 69 -0.15 -8.76 -3.28
CA ARG A 69 -0.36 -9.73 -2.20
C ARG A 69 -0.77 -8.97 -0.94
N TYR A 70 -2.06 -8.66 -0.83
CA TYR A 70 -2.60 -7.89 0.28
C TYR A 70 -2.87 -8.73 1.52
N GLU A 71 -2.54 -8.18 2.68
CA GLU A 71 -2.88 -8.71 3.99
C GLU A 71 -3.55 -7.62 4.83
N LYS A 72 -4.77 -7.86 5.32
CA LYS A 72 -5.37 -7.03 6.37
C LYS A 72 -4.79 -7.39 7.71
N ARG A 73 -4.32 -6.39 8.45
CA ARG A 73 -3.81 -6.57 9.80
C ARG A 73 -4.32 -5.48 10.73
N SER A 74 -4.46 -5.78 12.01
CA SER A 74 -4.65 -4.78 13.07
C SER A 74 -3.35 -4.64 13.85
N ILE A 75 -2.88 -3.40 13.99
CA ILE A 75 -1.66 -3.06 14.75
C ILE A 75 -2.05 -1.98 15.76
N ASN A 76 -1.86 -2.25 17.05
CA ASN A 76 -2.26 -1.37 18.15
C ASN A 76 -3.75 -0.95 18.12
N GLY A 77 -4.62 -1.79 17.55
CA GLY A 77 -6.04 -1.49 17.40
C GLY A 77 -6.42 -0.79 16.09
N ASP A 78 -5.45 -0.27 15.34
CA ASP A 78 -5.64 0.37 14.04
C ASP A 78 -5.55 -0.65 12.90
N GLY A 79 -6.45 -0.55 11.91
CA GLY A 79 -6.43 -1.40 10.73
C GLY A 79 -5.40 -0.93 9.71
N VAL A 80 -4.67 -1.85 9.09
CA VAL A 80 -3.74 -1.58 7.98
C VAL A 80 -3.90 -2.63 6.89
N VAL A 81 -3.51 -2.26 5.66
CA VAL A 81 -3.35 -3.19 4.54
C VAL A 81 -1.87 -3.24 4.18
N ILE A 82 -1.26 -4.41 4.35
CA ILE A 82 0.12 -4.67 3.94
C ILE A 82 0.10 -5.25 2.54
N ASP A 83 0.91 -4.69 1.65
CA ASP A 83 1.14 -5.23 0.32
C ASP A 83 2.56 -5.82 0.24
N HIS A 84 2.64 -7.13 0.33
CA HIS A 84 3.91 -7.86 0.27
C HIS A 84 4.58 -7.82 -1.10
N ALA A 85 3.85 -7.52 -2.17
CA ALA A 85 4.42 -7.39 -3.51
C ALA A 85 5.24 -6.11 -3.68
N THR A 86 4.83 -5.02 -3.03
CA THR A 86 5.45 -3.69 -3.17
C THR A 86 6.19 -3.23 -1.91
N GLY A 87 6.04 -3.94 -0.78
CA GLY A 87 6.62 -3.55 0.50
C GLY A 87 5.99 -2.26 1.06
N LEU A 88 4.72 -2.02 0.74
CA LEU A 88 3.97 -0.86 1.20
C LEU A 88 2.93 -1.24 2.25
N MET A 89 2.70 -0.35 3.19
CA MET A 89 1.61 -0.41 4.14
C MET A 89 0.66 0.76 3.90
N TRP A 90 -0.62 0.47 3.78
CA TRP A 90 -1.66 1.43 3.44
C TRP A 90 -2.65 1.63 4.58
N HIS A 91 -3.14 2.84 4.73
CA HIS A 91 -4.36 3.08 5.50
C HIS A 91 -5.56 2.51 4.70
N PRO A 92 -6.38 1.63 5.27
CA PRO A 92 -7.44 0.93 4.51
C PRO A 92 -8.51 1.86 3.96
N SER A 93 -8.91 2.88 4.74
CA SER A 93 -9.96 3.84 4.37
C SER A 93 -9.40 5.19 3.90
N GLY A 94 -8.38 5.73 4.59
CA GLY A 94 -7.91 7.09 4.35
C GLY A 94 -8.74 8.16 5.09
N SER A 95 -8.88 9.35 4.50
CA SER A 95 -9.67 10.43 5.09
C SER A 95 -11.19 10.18 4.92
N SER A 96 -12.00 10.58 5.94
CA SER A 96 -13.46 10.55 5.85
C SER A 96 -14.01 11.58 4.86
N ASP A 97 -13.30 12.69 4.69
CA ASP A 97 -13.71 13.80 3.84
C ASP A 97 -12.69 14.09 2.74
N TYR A 98 -13.18 14.59 1.62
CA TYR A 98 -12.31 15.12 0.57
C TYR A 98 -11.88 16.56 0.90
N MET A 99 -10.65 16.92 0.49
CA MET A 99 -10.07 18.22 0.81
C MET A 99 -9.21 18.78 -0.32
N ARG A 100 -8.89 20.08 -0.23
CA ARG A 100 -7.89 20.69 -1.10
C ARG A 100 -6.51 20.09 -0.82
N TRP A 101 -5.69 19.98 -1.86
CA TRP A 101 -4.34 19.41 -1.73
C TRP A 101 -3.48 20.14 -0.68
N ASN A 102 -3.59 21.47 -0.58
CA ASN A 102 -2.83 22.25 0.41
C ASN A 102 -3.15 21.87 1.87
N ASN A 103 -4.29 21.24 2.11
CA ASN A 103 -4.70 20.81 3.46
C ASN A 103 -4.22 19.38 3.80
N THR A 104 -3.72 18.64 2.80
CA THR A 104 -3.32 17.24 2.99
C THR A 104 -2.19 17.07 3.98
N ASN A 105 -1.21 18.00 3.97
CA ASN A 105 -0.09 17.98 4.91
C ASN A 105 -0.53 18.13 6.37
N ASN A 106 -1.56 18.92 6.64
CA ASN A 106 -2.10 19.09 7.99
C ASN A 106 -2.77 17.79 8.45
N TRP A 107 -3.51 17.14 7.57
CA TRP A 107 -4.17 15.86 7.86
C TRP A 107 -3.14 14.76 8.12
N ILE A 108 -2.12 14.61 7.25
CA ILE A 108 -1.02 13.65 7.42
C ILE A 108 -0.24 13.90 8.71
N ARG A 109 0.08 15.17 9.03
CA ARG A 109 0.74 15.51 10.30
C ARG A 109 -0.10 15.12 11.51
N SER A 110 -1.42 15.31 11.45
CA SER A 110 -2.33 14.89 12.52
C SER A 110 -2.35 13.37 12.69
N LEU A 111 -2.35 12.60 11.60
CA LEU A 111 -2.26 11.14 11.61
C LEU A 111 -0.96 10.68 12.28
N ASN A 112 0.16 11.26 11.87
CA ASN A 112 1.50 10.96 12.41
C ASN A 112 1.64 11.37 13.89
N TYR A 113 1.04 12.50 14.29
CA TYR A 113 1.02 12.93 15.68
C TYR A 113 0.28 11.93 16.57
N LYS A 114 -0.85 11.39 16.09
CA LYS A 114 -1.61 10.33 16.79
C LYS A 114 -0.88 8.99 16.83
N GLY A 115 0.11 8.78 15.97
CA GLY A 115 0.87 7.53 15.89
C GLY A 115 0.02 6.36 15.38
N TYR A 116 -0.76 6.56 14.33
CA TYR A 116 -1.63 5.55 13.74
C TYR A 116 -0.88 4.25 13.46
N ALA A 117 -1.40 3.12 13.93
CA ALA A 117 -0.77 1.81 13.92
C ALA A 117 0.64 1.77 14.55
N GLY A 118 0.96 2.74 15.44
CA GLY A 118 2.28 2.88 16.06
C GLY A 118 3.33 3.59 15.21
N TYR A 119 2.97 4.09 14.02
CA TYR A 119 3.90 4.73 13.08
C TYR A 119 3.68 6.24 12.99
N LYS A 120 4.76 6.97 12.61
CA LYS A 120 4.78 8.44 12.48
C LYS A 120 5.34 8.91 11.15
N ASP A 121 5.43 8.02 10.17
CA ASP A 121 6.02 8.23 8.84
C ASP A 121 5.03 8.02 7.69
N TRP A 122 3.73 8.10 8.01
CA TRP A 122 2.67 8.12 7.01
C TRP A 122 2.81 9.35 6.10
N ARG A 123 2.59 9.16 4.81
CA ARG A 123 2.71 10.20 3.79
C ARG A 123 1.65 10.03 2.69
N LEU A 124 1.51 11.02 1.83
CA LEU A 124 0.78 10.82 0.58
C LEU A 124 1.50 9.75 -0.26
N PRO A 125 0.77 8.99 -1.06
CA PRO A 125 1.41 8.13 -2.06
C PRO A 125 2.04 8.99 -3.15
N THR A 126 3.10 8.48 -3.80
CA THR A 126 3.50 8.95 -5.12
C THR A 126 2.43 8.54 -6.14
N LEU A 127 2.51 9.08 -7.36
CA LEU A 127 1.61 8.66 -8.43
C LEU A 127 1.81 7.18 -8.78
N ASP A 128 3.05 6.70 -8.79
CA ASP A 128 3.37 5.29 -9.05
C ASP A 128 2.70 4.36 -8.03
N GLU A 129 2.78 4.71 -6.75
CA GLU A 129 2.16 3.95 -5.67
C GLU A 129 0.62 4.02 -5.75
N ALA A 130 0.04 5.18 -6.00
CA ALA A 130 -1.41 5.32 -6.08
C ALA A 130 -2.02 4.60 -7.29
N VAL A 131 -1.34 4.65 -8.45
CA VAL A 131 -1.77 3.98 -9.67
C VAL A 131 -1.65 2.46 -9.55
N SER A 132 -0.70 1.96 -8.76
CA SER A 132 -0.57 0.52 -8.53
C SER A 132 -1.84 -0.11 -7.96
N LEU A 133 -2.67 0.66 -7.25
CA LEU A 133 -3.95 0.20 -6.68
C LEU A 133 -5.09 0.12 -7.71
N LEU A 134 -4.91 0.63 -8.95
CA LEU A 134 -5.97 0.58 -9.98
C LEU A 134 -6.16 -0.83 -10.52
N GLU A 135 -7.34 -1.38 -10.33
CA GLU A 135 -7.76 -2.66 -10.85
C GLU A 135 -8.22 -2.60 -12.31
N SER A 136 -8.06 -3.72 -13.03
CA SER A 136 -8.46 -3.84 -14.45
C SER A 136 -9.98 -3.78 -14.67
N SER A 137 -10.75 -4.11 -13.65
CA SER A 137 -12.22 -4.13 -13.66
C SER A 137 -12.78 -3.67 -12.32
N ARG A 138 -14.04 -3.27 -12.33
CA ARG A 138 -14.78 -2.99 -11.10
C ARG A 138 -14.94 -4.26 -10.27
N LYS A 139 -14.73 -4.17 -8.98
CA LYS A 139 -14.91 -5.29 -8.06
C LYS A 139 -16.27 -5.18 -7.39
N ASN A 140 -17.08 -6.24 -7.49
CA ASN A 140 -18.43 -6.33 -6.89
C ASN A 140 -19.34 -5.13 -7.23
N GLY A 141 -19.25 -4.59 -8.45
CA GLY A 141 -20.01 -3.40 -8.87
C GLY A 141 -19.51 -2.07 -8.29
N GLY A 142 -18.47 -2.10 -7.45
CA GLY A 142 -17.84 -0.94 -6.81
C GLY A 142 -16.80 -0.24 -7.69
N PRO A 143 -15.82 0.45 -7.09
CA PRO A 143 -14.75 1.13 -7.79
C PRO A 143 -13.68 0.17 -8.34
N TYR A 144 -12.73 0.70 -9.11
CA TYR A 144 -11.57 -0.03 -9.66
C TYR A 144 -10.44 -0.12 -8.62
N ILE A 145 -10.73 -0.73 -7.47
CA ILE A 145 -9.77 -1.00 -6.39
C ILE A 145 -10.11 -2.34 -5.75
N ASP A 146 -9.13 -3.02 -5.19
CA ASP A 146 -9.34 -4.28 -4.47
C ASP A 146 -10.26 -4.06 -3.25
N PRO A 147 -11.25 -4.94 -2.99
CA PRO A 147 -12.16 -4.87 -1.83
C PRO A 147 -11.47 -4.97 -0.46
N VAL A 148 -10.18 -5.25 -0.41
CA VAL A 148 -9.37 -5.14 0.81
C VAL A 148 -9.36 -3.71 1.34
N PHE A 149 -9.52 -2.72 0.44
CA PHE A 149 -9.65 -1.31 0.74
C PHE A 149 -11.11 -0.87 0.83
N ASP A 150 -11.33 0.19 1.60
CA ASP A 150 -12.61 0.87 1.60
C ASP A 150 -12.83 1.60 0.26
N GLY A 151 -14.00 1.41 -0.35
CA GLY A 151 -14.35 1.96 -1.65
C GLY A 151 -14.92 3.39 -1.62
N GLU A 152 -15.14 3.98 -0.45
CA GLU A 152 -15.71 5.34 -0.33
C GLU A 152 -14.76 6.42 -0.86
N GLN A 153 -13.44 6.20 -0.77
CA GLN A 153 -12.43 7.10 -1.31
C GLN A 153 -12.29 6.91 -2.82
N TRP A 154 -13.31 7.32 -3.58
CA TRP A 154 -13.41 7.16 -5.03
C TRP A 154 -12.30 7.86 -5.85
N GLY A 155 -11.55 8.79 -5.25
CA GLY A 155 -10.40 9.45 -5.87
C GLY A 155 -9.48 10.05 -4.80
N ILE A 156 -8.18 9.83 -4.95
CA ILE A 156 -7.17 10.22 -3.96
C ILE A 156 -6.12 11.16 -4.54
N TRP A 157 -5.61 12.05 -3.68
CA TRP A 157 -4.44 12.85 -3.94
C TRP A 157 -3.16 12.03 -3.93
N THR A 158 -2.18 12.46 -4.73
CA THR A 158 -0.79 12.06 -4.62
C THR A 158 0.08 13.23 -4.15
N GLY A 159 1.34 12.95 -3.84
CA GLY A 159 2.34 14.00 -3.57
C GLY A 159 2.94 14.60 -4.84
N ASP A 160 2.70 14.02 -6.01
CA ASP A 160 3.27 14.47 -7.28
C ASP A 160 2.45 15.59 -7.91
N ILE A 161 3.14 16.56 -8.51
CA ILE A 161 2.55 17.73 -9.16
C ILE A 161 2.71 17.68 -10.69
N HIS A 162 1.93 18.50 -11.38
CA HIS A 162 2.05 18.75 -12.82
C HIS A 162 2.37 20.23 -13.08
N GLY A 163 3.60 20.60 -12.86
CA GLY A 163 4.07 21.98 -12.92
C GLY A 163 3.23 22.90 -12.03
N SER A 164 2.94 24.09 -12.52
CA SER A 164 2.03 25.03 -11.86
C SER A 164 0.54 24.75 -12.13
N ARG A 165 0.21 23.73 -12.95
CA ARG A 165 -1.14 23.47 -13.43
C ARG A 165 -2.01 22.70 -12.44
N GLY A 166 -1.41 21.83 -11.62
CA GLY A 166 -2.18 21.03 -10.66
C GLY A 166 -1.40 19.91 -10.03
N VAL A 167 -2.14 19.00 -9.45
CA VAL A 167 -1.62 17.84 -8.70
C VAL A 167 -2.17 16.56 -9.32
N TRP A 168 -1.35 15.53 -9.41
CA TRP A 168 -1.76 14.23 -9.89
C TRP A 168 -2.67 13.54 -8.87
N SER A 169 -3.68 12.86 -9.37
CA SER A 169 -4.66 12.12 -8.57
C SER A 169 -5.13 10.89 -9.33
N VAL A 170 -5.54 9.88 -8.57
CA VAL A 170 -6.04 8.61 -9.07
C VAL A 170 -7.51 8.49 -8.72
N TYR A 171 -8.34 8.08 -9.69
CA TYR A 171 -9.79 7.94 -9.56
C TYR A 171 -10.20 6.49 -9.69
N PHE A 172 -10.48 5.87 -8.57
CA PHE A 172 -10.95 4.49 -8.53
C PHE A 172 -12.39 4.34 -9.06
N SER A 173 -13.22 5.40 -9.01
CA SER A 173 -14.56 5.38 -9.57
C SER A 173 -14.59 5.26 -11.10
N LEU A 174 -13.56 5.75 -11.78
CA LEU A 174 -13.46 5.82 -13.24
C LEU A 174 -12.35 4.95 -13.83
N GLY A 175 -11.42 4.43 -13.01
CA GLY A 175 -10.24 3.69 -13.47
C GLY A 175 -9.31 4.58 -14.28
N ASN A 176 -9.00 5.79 -13.77
CA ASN A 176 -8.15 6.74 -14.48
C ASN A 176 -7.23 7.55 -13.56
N VAL A 177 -6.25 8.16 -14.18
CA VAL A 177 -5.29 9.10 -13.61
C VAL A 177 -5.48 10.45 -14.26
N ARG A 178 -5.52 11.52 -13.46
CA ARG A 178 -5.63 12.89 -13.97
C ARG A 178 -4.92 13.88 -13.06
N TRP A 179 -4.33 14.92 -13.64
CA TRP A 179 -3.98 16.11 -12.88
C TRP A 179 -5.20 17.05 -12.76
N ASN A 180 -5.35 17.71 -11.62
CA ASN A 180 -6.44 18.67 -11.39
C ASN A 180 -6.20 19.52 -10.13
N VAL A 181 -7.16 20.39 -9.81
CA VAL A 181 -7.15 21.29 -8.64
C VAL A 181 -8.37 21.12 -7.73
N LYS A 182 -9.28 20.17 -8.04
CA LYS A 182 -10.50 19.92 -7.26
C LYS A 182 -10.17 19.03 -6.05
N ASN A 183 -11.00 19.10 -5.01
CA ASN A 183 -10.86 18.31 -3.80
C ASN A 183 -10.83 16.80 -4.06
N ARG A 184 -10.01 16.07 -3.27
CA ARG A 184 -9.93 14.60 -3.25
C ARG A 184 -9.77 14.10 -1.83
N TYR A 185 -9.95 12.81 -1.65
CA TYR A 185 -9.60 12.10 -0.44
C TYR A 185 -8.09 11.92 -0.31
N ILE A 186 -7.66 11.48 0.87
CA ILE A 186 -6.30 11.05 1.15
C ILE A 186 -6.36 9.55 1.47
N ARG A 187 -5.48 8.77 0.90
CA ARG A 187 -5.16 7.40 1.34
C ARG A 187 -3.68 7.34 1.66
N PRO A 188 -3.30 7.42 2.94
CA PRO A 188 -1.89 7.40 3.33
C PRO A 188 -1.22 6.07 3.05
N VAL A 189 0.07 6.15 2.83
CA VAL A 189 0.97 5.02 2.65
C VAL A 189 2.24 5.24 3.45
N ARG A 190 2.91 4.16 3.82
CA ARG A 190 4.29 4.14 4.31
C ARG A 190 5.03 2.93 3.76
N SER A 191 6.36 2.97 3.75
CA SER A 191 7.17 1.80 3.44
C SER A 191 7.29 0.89 4.66
N LEU A 192 7.40 -0.42 4.45
CA LEU A 192 7.58 -1.40 5.54
C LEU A 192 8.97 -1.32 6.19
N LYS A 193 9.95 -0.79 5.45
CA LYS A 193 11.35 -0.62 5.93
C LYS A 193 11.57 0.69 6.63
#